data_95a9db0eb73360b06010af8ed9a581cc
#
_entry.id   95a9db0eb73360b06010af8ed9a581cc
#
_cell.length_a   1.000
_cell.length_b   1.000
_cell.length_c   1.000
_cell.angle_alpha   90.00
_cell.angle_beta   90.00
_cell.angle_gamma   90.00
#
_symmetry.space_group_name_H-M   'P 1'
#
loop_
_entity.id
_entity.type
_entity.pdbx_description
1 polymer ?
#
loop_
_entity_poly.entity_id
_entity_poly.type
_entity_poly.pdbx_seq_one_letter_code
_entity_poly.pdbx_strand_id
1 'polypeptide(L)'
;MQGGKPMLKRVGSRGLSGKTEIFIKEASFPVPFQSGLEFNSPVHGNWNIVHTGMLVPEARQIYVCADNCMRGVVLTAAEMNAADRFSFVIVEEKDLLGGNLEDVTIEGVTDILNRLDEKPKAVLLFTVCLHHFLGSDLDRIYGELEERFPEIFFMRCFMDPVMQKTGPTPDQKLRRAMYDAVPEREADPECVTAMGSDFVLDESADICRILKKNGIRLREAPACKTWEDYQSLGEGSLILNCYPAGKFGVQQQAERLGRPFLYLPGSFDYEEIETQEKYLLELLDQHSGGKNGLDIETEIRKCEETLSYAHQIIGDTPVVVDYLFHPRPLGLTKLLLTHGFQVRSVFLDSISPEEKEVFFWLKENYPKLKLISTVRPEMRVRPRQHSGKILAVGQKAAWFTGSRNFVNMVQGGGLWGFDGIRRTAQLMLEAFNEEKAPEDLIVRKGWGCESCI
;
A
#
# COMPACT_ATOMS: atom_id res chain seq x y z
N MET A 1 -23.28 41.00 31.58
CA MET A 1 -22.26 39.94 31.43
C MET A 1 -22.39 39.37 30.05
N GLN A 2 -21.49 39.70 29.14
CA GLN A 2 -21.47 39.14 27.78
C GLN A 2 -20.97 37.71 27.89
N GLY A 3 -21.83 36.74 27.57
CA GLY A 3 -21.49 35.35 27.54
C GLY A 3 -20.39 35.08 26.47
N GLY A 4 -19.20 34.69 26.94
CA GLY A 4 -18.11 34.29 26.05
C GLY A 4 -18.56 33.18 25.12
N LYS A 5 -18.32 33.36 23.85
CA LYS A 5 -18.56 32.30 22.85
C LYS A 5 -17.77 31.05 23.25
N PRO A 6 -18.37 29.86 23.25
CA PRO A 6 -17.65 28.66 23.62
C PRO A 6 -16.42 28.47 22.67
N MET A 7 -15.26 28.24 23.29
CA MET A 7 -13.96 28.12 22.61
C MET A 7 -13.86 26.83 21.78
N LEU A 8 -14.71 25.84 22.06
CA LEU A 8 -14.76 24.58 21.33
C LEU A 8 -16.07 24.47 20.54
N LYS A 9 -15.97 24.34 19.23
CA LYS A 9 -17.11 24.02 18.38
C LYS A 9 -17.47 22.53 18.50
N ARG A 10 -18.75 22.26 18.67
CA ARG A 10 -19.25 20.88 18.67
C ARG A 10 -19.04 20.27 17.27
N VAL A 11 -18.35 19.12 17.20
CA VAL A 11 -18.18 18.36 15.96
C VAL A 11 -19.57 17.93 15.47
N GLY A 12 -19.93 18.24 14.22
CA GLY A 12 -21.26 18.02 13.65
C GLY A 12 -22.19 19.25 13.70
N SER A 13 -21.80 20.37 14.33
CA SER A 13 -22.52 21.63 14.24
C SER A 13 -22.18 22.40 12.93
N ARG A 14 -23.13 23.17 12.42
CA ARG A 14 -22.99 24.01 11.22
C ARG A 14 -21.66 24.76 11.23
N GLY A 15 -20.81 24.52 10.23
CA GLY A 15 -19.58 25.30 10.05
C GLY A 15 -18.34 24.53 9.61
N LEU A 16 -18.42 23.23 9.32
CA LEU A 16 -17.38 22.57 8.53
C LEU A 16 -17.61 22.96 7.06
N SER A 17 -16.72 23.79 6.51
CA SER A 17 -16.94 24.46 5.22
C SER A 17 -16.29 23.76 4.04
N GLY A 18 -15.64 22.60 4.26
CA GLY A 18 -14.94 21.86 3.21
C GLY A 18 -15.87 20.92 2.45
N LYS A 19 -15.80 20.93 1.12
CA LYS A 19 -16.47 19.93 0.30
C LYS A 19 -15.72 18.59 0.47
N THR A 20 -16.40 17.58 1.01
CA THR A 20 -15.87 16.21 1.08
C THR A 20 -16.11 15.45 -0.23
N GLU A 21 -16.98 15.95 -1.09
CA GLU A 21 -17.29 15.36 -2.40
C GLU A 21 -17.37 16.45 -3.47
N ILE A 22 -16.90 16.12 -4.66
CA ILE A 22 -17.00 16.95 -5.87
C ILE A 22 -17.40 16.07 -7.05
N PHE A 23 -17.95 16.67 -8.09
CA PHE A 23 -18.06 15.96 -9.36
C PHE A 23 -16.71 15.92 -10.06
N ILE A 24 -16.41 14.82 -10.78
CA ILE A 24 -15.14 14.66 -11.49
C ILE A 24 -14.86 15.80 -12.48
N LYS A 25 -15.90 16.40 -13.08
CA LYS A 25 -15.76 17.59 -13.95
C LYS A 25 -15.12 18.78 -13.23
N GLU A 26 -15.26 18.89 -11.91
CA GLU A 26 -14.74 19.97 -11.07
C GLU A 26 -13.32 19.65 -10.53
N ALA A 27 -12.90 18.39 -10.63
CA ALA A 27 -11.64 17.92 -10.09
C ALA A 27 -10.43 18.35 -10.93
N SER A 28 -9.31 18.52 -10.26
CA SER A 28 -7.99 18.74 -10.86
C SER A 28 -7.12 17.49 -10.74
N PHE A 29 -6.26 17.27 -11.73
CA PHE A 29 -5.24 16.24 -11.69
C PHE A 29 -3.90 16.84 -11.22
N PRO A 30 -3.12 16.15 -10.42
CA PRO A 30 -3.34 14.84 -9.77
C PRO A 30 -4.04 14.93 -8.42
N VAL A 31 -4.34 16.12 -7.92
CA VAL A 31 -4.92 16.36 -6.59
C VAL A 31 -6.31 16.96 -6.74
N PRO A 32 -7.37 16.15 -6.55
CA PRO A 32 -8.75 16.60 -6.72
C PRO A 32 -9.26 17.47 -5.56
N PHE A 33 -8.65 17.37 -4.39
CA PHE A 33 -9.04 18.11 -3.18
C PHE A 33 -7.91 19.00 -2.68
N GLN A 34 -8.26 20.17 -2.13
CA GLN A 34 -7.28 21.04 -1.49
C GLN A 34 -6.64 20.33 -0.28
N SER A 35 -5.33 20.45 -0.14
CA SER A 35 -4.60 19.96 1.03
C SER A 35 -4.96 20.76 2.28
N GLY A 36 -4.86 20.13 3.45
CA GLY A 36 -5.16 20.74 4.75
C GLY A 36 -4.83 19.77 5.88
N LEU A 37 -5.48 19.96 7.03
CA LEU A 37 -5.44 18.97 8.08
C LEU A 37 -6.09 17.69 7.60
N GLU A 38 -5.51 16.54 7.94
CA GLU A 38 -5.99 15.24 7.51
C GLU A 38 -6.64 14.49 8.67
N PHE A 39 -7.76 13.85 8.36
CA PHE A 39 -8.42 12.88 9.22
C PHE A 39 -7.92 11.49 8.87
N ASN A 40 -7.38 10.80 9.84
CA ASN A 40 -7.07 9.38 9.68
C ASN A 40 -8.30 8.56 10.08
N SER A 41 -8.91 7.88 9.11
CA SER A 41 -10.05 7.00 9.38
C SER A 41 -9.60 5.79 10.19
N PRO A 42 -10.51 5.16 10.98
CA PRO A 42 -10.13 4.02 11.82
C PRO A 42 -9.88 2.73 11.04
N VAL A 43 -10.26 2.66 9.77
CA VAL A 43 -9.94 1.54 8.87
C VAL A 43 -8.53 1.69 8.31
N HIS A 44 -8.05 0.70 7.55
CA HIS A 44 -6.70 0.68 6.99
C HIS A 44 -6.28 2.05 6.43
N GLY A 45 -5.13 2.53 6.83
CA GLY A 45 -4.62 3.88 6.50
C GLY A 45 -3.64 3.88 5.33
N ASN A 46 -3.15 5.09 4.99
CA ASN A 46 -2.11 5.28 3.98
C ASN A 46 -0.69 5.10 4.55
N TRP A 47 -0.59 4.95 5.88
CA TRP A 47 0.67 4.81 6.60
C TRP A 47 0.82 3.38 7.07
N ASN A 48 1.44 2.58 6.22
CA ASN A 48 1.59 1.15 6.47
C ASN A 48 3.02 0.77 6.83
N ILE A 49 3.87 1.75 7.25
CA ILE A 49 5.28 1.49 7.56
C ILE A 49 5.46 0.36 8.58
N VAL A 50 4.53 0.24 9.54
CA VAL A 50 4.55 -0.83 10.55
C VAL A 50 4.32 -2.19 9.89
N HIS A 51 3.32 -2.29 9.01
CA HIS A 51 3.01 -3.52 8.28
C HIS A 51 4.10 -3.86 7.27
N THR A 52 4.51 -2.87 6.45
CA THR A 52 5.55 -3.03 5.44
C THR A 52 6.87 -3.50 6.07
N GLY A 53 7.24 -2.95 7.23
CA GLY A 53 8.44 -3.40 7.97
C GLY A 53 8.38 -4.86 8.44
N MET A 54 7.19 -5.45 8.56
CA MET A 54 7.04 -6.88 8.90
C MET A 54 7.46 -7.82 7.77
N LEU A 55 7.54 -7.33 6.54
CA LEU A 55 7.96 -8.12 5.37
C LEU A 55 9.44 -8.54 5.41
N VAL A 56 10.25 -7.91 6.26
CA VAL A 56 11.63 -8.33 6.47
C VAL A 56 11.64 -9.43 7.53
N PRO A 57 11.89 -10.69 7.19
CA PRO A 57 11.89 -11.78 8.16
C PRO A 57 13.07 -11.66 9.12
N GLU A 58 12.93 -12.24 10.31
CA GLU A 58 13.94 -12.25 11.38
C GLU A 58 14.47 -10.84 11.75
N ALA A 59 13.71 -9.79 11.40
CA ALA A 59 14.04 -8.42 11.72
C ALA A 59 13.23 -7.90 12.92
N ARG A 60 13.78 -6.89 13.59
CA ARG A 60 13.13 -6.16 14.67
C ARG A 60 12.89 -4.71 14.26
N GLN A 61 11.72 -4.18 14.57
CA GLN A 61 11.43 -2.76 14.40
C GLN A 61 11.70 -2.02 15.71
N ILE A 62 12.57 -1.00 15.68
CA ILE A 62 12.88 -0.16 16.84
C ILE A 62 12.48 1.27 16.50
N TYR A 63 11.62 1.85 17.33
CA TYR A 63 11.12 3.21 17.18
C TYR A 63 11.71 4.12 18.25
N VAL A 64 12.37 5.20 17.83
CA VAL A 64 12.95 6.19 18.74
C VAL A 64 12.08 7.43 18.70
N CYS A 65 11.19 7.59 19.68
CA CYS A 65 10.15 8.61 19.64
C CYS A 65 9.64 9.01 21.04
N ALA A 66 8.91 10.12 21.11
CA ALA A 66 8.13 10.44 22.31
C ALA A 66 7.00 9.41 22.50
N ASP A 67 6.60 9.17 23.74
CA ASP A 67 5.59 8.17 24.13
C ASP A 67 4.27 8.30 23.36
N ASN A 68 3.82 9.51 23.11
CA ASN A 68 2.60 9.77 22.35
C ASN A 68 2.68 9.31 20.89
N CYS A 69 3.88 9.34 20.29
CA CYS A 69 4.09 8.92 18.89
C CYS A 69 4.04 7.40 18.74
N MET A 70 4.44 6.64 19.75
CA MET A 70 4.46 5.18 19.67
C MET A 70 3.10 4.52 19.79
N ARG A 71 2.08 5.24 20.31
CA ARG A 71 0.76 4.65 20.58
C ARG A 71 0.16 3.91 19.38
N GLY A 72 0.23 4.51 18.19
CA GLY A 72 -0.27 3.89 16.96
C GLY A 72 0.51 2.63 16.59
N VAL A 73 1.83 2.67 16.76
CA VAL A 73 2.72 1.53 16.48
C VAL A 73 2.43 0.37 17.43
N VAL A 74 2.34 0.64 18.73
CA VAL A 74 2.04 -0.38 19.77
C VAL A 74 0.70 -1.06 19.51
N LEU A 75 -0.33 -0.27 19.20
CA LEU A 75 -1.66 -0.82 18.88
C LEU A 75 -1.62 -1.71 17.63
N THR A 76 -0.93 -1.26 16.58
CA THR A 76 -0.79 -2.06 15.35
C THR A 76 0.00 -3.33 15.60
N ALA A 77 1.11 -3.27 16.36
CA ALA A 77 1.88 -4.45 16.72
C ALA A 77 1.05 -5.48 17.50
N ALA A 78 0.23 -5.00 18.44
CA ALA A 78 -0.67 -5.85 19.21
C ALA A 78 -1.78 -6.48 18.34
N GLU A 79 -2.38 -5.71 17.43
CA GLU A 79 -3.39 -6.19 16.49
C GLU A 79 -2.85 -7.27 15.53
N MET A 80 -1.57 -7.16 15.17
CA MET A 80 -0.86 -8.15 14.34
C MET A 80 -0.35 -9.36 15.13
N ASN A 81 -0.55 -9.38 16.44
CA ASN A 81 0.05 -10.37 17.36
C ASN A 81 1.59 -10.49 17.18
N ALA A 82 2.26 -9.36 16.97
CA ALA A 82 3.68 -9.26 16.64
C ALA A 82 4.46 -8.36 17.62
N ALA A 83 3.94 -8.16 18.83
CA ALA A 83 4.56 -7.27 19.82
C ALA A 83 6.00 -7.63 20.15
N ASP A 84 6.36 -8.90 20.04
CA ASP A 84 7.71 -9.43 20.23
C ASP A 84 8.73 -8.92 19.20
N ARG A 85 8.29 -8.46 18.05
CA ARG A 85 9.12 -7.88 16.98
C ARG A 85 9.33 -6.37 17.09
N PHE A 86 8.78 -5.73 18.14
CA PHE A 86 8.83 -4.28 18.31
C PHE A 86 9.54 -3.88 19.59
N SER A 87 10.27 -2.78 19.55
CA SER A 87 10.87 -2.13 20.71
C SER A 87 10.82 -0.61 20.56
N PHE A 88 10.95 0.08 21.69
CA PHE A 88 10.83 1.54 21.73
C PHE A 88 11.94 2.14 22.60
N VAL A 89 12.56 3.20 22.08
CA VAL A 89 13.39 4.12 22.86
C VAL A 89 12.54 5.37 23.08
N ILE A 90 12.21 5.65 24.33
CA ILE A 90 11.39 6.80 24.69
C ILE A 90 12.28 8.03 24.82
N VAL A 91 11.98 9.05 24.02
CA VAL A 91 12.65 10.36 24.06
C VAL A 91 11.83 11.27 24.95
N GLU A 92 12.43 11.77 26.02
CA GLU A 92 11.85 12.72 26.96
C GLU A 92 12.25 14.18 26.65
N GLU A 93 11.54 15.13 27.23
CA GLU A 93 11.84 16.57 27.02
C GLU A 93 13.27 16.93 27.46
N LYS A 94 13.76 16.33 28.55
CA LYS A 94 15.15 16.52 29.04
C LYS A 94 16.21 16.15 27.99
N ASP A 95 15.94 15.11 27.18
CA ASP A 95 16.88 14.63 26.16
C ASP A 95 16.99 15.62 25.00
N LEU A 96 15.85 16.27 24.67
CA LEU A 96 15.81 17.32 23.66
C LEU A 96 16.52 18.60 24.12
N LEU A 97 16.27 19.00 25.37
CA LEU A 97 16.89 20.19 25.97
C LEU A 97 18.39 19.99 26.21
N GLY A 98 18.81 18.76 26.49
CA GLY A 98 20.22 18.39 26.71
C GLY A 98 21.03 18.30 25.41
N GLY A 99 20.38 18.28 24.24
CA GLY A 99 21.06 18.15 22.94
C GLY A 99 21.78 16.80 22.76
N ASN A 100 21.27 15.73 23.38
CA ASN A 100 21.90 14.41 23.40
C ASN A 100 21.03 13.32 22.71
N LEU A 101 20.21 13.71 21.73
CA LEU A 101 19.26 12.81 21.07
C LEU A 101 19.96 11.65 20.34
N GLU A 102 21.14 11.89 19.76
CA GLU A 102 21.99 10.87 19.14
C GLU A 102 22.43 9.82 20.18
N ASP A 103 22.97 10.28 21.34
CA ASP A 103 23.41 9.38 22.41
C ASP A 103 22.26 8.57 22.98
N VAL A 104 21.10 9.19 23.22
CA VAL A 104 19.86 8.51 23.66
C VAL A 104 19.45 7.42 22.67
N THR A 105 19.57 7.73 21.37
CA THR A 105 19.24 6.77 20.31
C THR A 105 20.22 5.59 20.33
N ILE A 106 21.52 5.86 20.33
CA ILE A 106 22.56 4.84 20.28
C ILE A 106 22.51 3.95 21.52
N GLU A 107 22.50 4.55 22.71
CA GLU A 107 22.48 3.80 23.97
C GLU A 107 21.18 3.05 24.20
N GLY A 108 20.03 3.65 23.83
CA GLY A 108 18.73 3.00 23.93
C GLY A 108 18.61 1.78 23.01
N VAL A 109 19.06 1.88 21.76
CA VAL A 109 19.10 0.74 20.83
C VAL A 109 20.07 -0.32 21.31
N THR A 110 21.26 0.08 21.82
CA THR A 110 22.26 -0.83 22.37
C THR A 110 21.70 -1.60 23.56
N ASP A 111 21.03 -0.93 24.50
CA ASP A 111 20.42 -1.59 25.67
C ASP A 111 19.33 -2.59 25.25
N ILE A 112 18.46 -2.21 24.30
CA ILE A 112 17.44 -3.13 23.75
C ILE A 112 18.11 -4.38 23.16
N LEU A 113 19.08 -4.21 22.28
CA LEU A 113 19.72 -5.35 21.61
C LEU A 113 20.49 -6.25 22.60
N ASN A 114 21.13 -5.68 23.61
CA ASN A 114 21.84 -6.46 24.62
C ASN A 114 20.94 -7.29 25.54
N ARG A 115 19.67 -6.89 25.69
CA ARG A 115 18.68 -7.62 26.51
C ARG A 115 17.96 -8.73 25.76
N LEU A 116 18.11 -8.80 24.43
CA LEU A 116 17.50 -9.89 23.65
C LEU A 116 18.29 -11.18 23.81
N ASP A 117 17.58 -12.27 24.08
CA ASP A 117 18.17 -13.62 24.14
C ASP A 117 18.75 -14.01 22.77
N GLU A 118 18.03 -13.69 21.70
CA GLU A 118 18.46 -13.88 20.32
C GLU A 118 18.47 -12.53 19.59
N LYS A 119 19.58 -12.22 18.93
CA LYS A 119 19.71 -11.00 18.15
C LYS A 119 19.01 -11.14 16.80
N PRO A 120 18.28 -10.11 16.33
CA PRO A 120 17.68 -10.12 15.02
C PRO A 120 18.76 -10.07 13.93
N LYS A 121 18.44 -10.56 12.73
CA LYS A 121 19.31 -10.44 11.56
C LYS A 121 19.36 -9.01 11.01
N ALA A 122 18.27 -8.27 11.20
CA ALA A 122 18.17 -6.88 10.80
C ALA A 122 17.37 -6.04 11.81
N VAL A 123 17.66 -4.76 11.86
CA VAL A 123 16.92 -3.77 12.64
C VAL A 123 16.41 -2.68 11.71
N LEU A 124 15.08 -2.52 11.66
CA LEU A 124 14.46 -1.35 11.08
C LEU A 124 14.42 -0.26 12.16
N LEU A 125 15.37 0.67 12.10
CA LEU A 125 15.49 1.75 13.07
C LEU A 125 14.70 2.98 12.58
N PHE A 126 13.57 3.23 13.21
CA PHE A 126 12.69 4.34 12.88
C PHE A 126 13.04 5.58 13.70
N THR A 127 13.58 6.59 13.02
CA THR A 127 13.69 7.94 13.55
C THR A 127 12.40 8.73 13.25
N VAL A 128 12.14 9.78 14.03
CA VAL A 128 10.91 10.58 13.95
C VAL A 128 11.21 12.05 13.63
N CYS A 129 10.17 12.85 13.51
CA CYS A 129 10.28 14.28 13.22
C CYS A 129 11.22 15.06 14.17
N LEU A 130 11.41 14.60 15.41
CA LEU A 130 12.36 15.22 16.36
C LEU A 130 13.79 15.20 15.83
N HIS A 131 14.26 14.05 15.30
CA HIS A 131 15.59 13.93 14.68
C HIS A 131 15.74 14.85 13.47
N HIS A 132 14.68 14.95 12.67
CA HIS A 132 14.66 15.83 11.50
C HIS A 132 14.75 17.31 11.90
N PHE A 133 13.92 17.76 12.86
CA PHE A 133 13.88 19.17 13.28
C PHE A 133 15.13 19.61 14.02
N LEU A 134 15.77 18.73 14.76
CA LEU A 134 17.01 19.01 15.48
C LEU A 134 18.27 18.82 14.63
N GLY A 135 18.12 18.29 13.39
CA GLY A 135 19.25 18.03 12.51
C GLY A 135 20.20 16.98 13.04
N SER A 136 19.66 15.93 13.66
CA SER A 136 20.47 14.84 14.24
C SER A 136 21.41 14.21 13.24
N ASP A 137 22.64 13.91 13.69
CA ASP A 137 23.67 13.21 12.91
C ASP A 137 23.34 11.71 12.79
N LEU A 138 22.57 11.39 11.73
CA LEU A 138 22.18 10.02 11.47
C LEU A 138 23.38 9.13 11.09
N ASP A 139 24.38 9.69 10.41
CA ASP A 139 25.56 8.90 10.02
C ASP A 139 26.37 8.48 11.24
N ARG A 140 26.48 9.33 12.25
CA ARG A 140 27.04 8.96 13.55
C ARG A 140 26.21 7.84 14.22
N ILE A 141 24.89 7.99 14.29
CA ILE A 141 24.01 7.01 14.93
C ILE A 141 24.20 5.63 14.31
N TYR A 142 24.09 5.55 12.98
CA TYR A 142 24.19 4.26 12.29
C TYR A 142 25.61 3.71 12.32
N GLY A 143 26.64 4.54 12.15
CA GLY A 143 28.04 4.11 12.20
C GLY A 143 28.43 3.48 13.55
N GLU A 144 28.03 4.12 14.68
CA GLU A 144 28.28 3.56 16.00
C GLU A 144 27.50 2.26 16.27
N LEU A 145 26.25 2.15 15.79
CA LEU A 145 25.46 0.93 15.95
C LEU A 145 26.00 -0.23 15.10
N GLU A 146 26.42 0.03 13.88
CA GLU A 146 27.05 -0.95 12.99
C GLU A 146 28.41 -1.44 13.54
N GLU A 147 29.18 -0.56 14.18
CA GLU A 147 30.42 -0.94 14.85
C GLU A 147 30.16 -1.83 16.09
N ARG A 148 29.13 -1.53 16.89
CA ARG A 148 28.76 -2.29 18.08
C ARG A 148 28.13 -3.65 17.76
N PHE A 149 27.42 -3.77 16.63
CA PHE A 149 26.67 -4.96 16.22
C PHE A 149 26.90 -5.28 14.74
N PRO A 150 28.13 -5.69 14.37
CA PRO A 150 28.49 -5.92 12.96
C PRO A 150 27.73 -7.09 12.31
N GLU A 151 27.09 -7.94 13.11
CA GLU A 151 26.25 -9.06 12.64
C GLU A 151 24.81 -8.66 12.30
N ILE A 152 24.39 -7.41 12.62
CA ILE A 152 23.04 -6.91 12.42
C ILE A 152 23.02 -5.89 11.27
N PHE A 153 22.12 -6.07 10.32
CA PHE A 153 21.90 -5.09 9.27
C PHE A 153 20.95 -3.97 9.75
N PHE A 154 21.42 -2.73 9.83
CA PHE A 154 20.59 -1.59 10.23
C PHE A 154 19.98 -0.89 9.03
N MET A 155 18.63 -0.79 8.98
CA MET A 155 17.87 -0.11 7.95
C MET A 155 17.47 1.28 8.42
N ARG A 156 17.75 2.31 7.61
CA ARG A 156 17.40 3.72 7.88
C ARG A 156 15.94 3.97 7.58
N CYS A 157 15.11 3.97 8.61
CA CYS A 157 13.66 4.11 8.50
C CYS A 157 13.17 5.42 9.13
N PHE A 158 12.05 5.93 8.65
CA PHE A 158 11.52 7.22 9.06
C PHE A 158 10.02 7.12 9.40
N MET A 159 9.65 7.58 10.60
CA MET A 159 8.27 7.85 10.98
C MET A 159 8.07 9.37 11.06
N ASP A 160 8.23 10.05 9.92
CA ASP A 160 8.21 11.49 9.82
C ASP A 160 7.16 11.97 8.79
N PRO A 161 5.97 12.43 9.25
CA PRO A 161 4.90 12.89 8.37
C PRO A 161 5.28 14.13 7.55
N VAL A 162 6.25 14.92 7.97
CA VAL A 162 6.71 16.11 7.24
C VAL A 162 7.32 15.71 5.90
N MET A 163 7.99 14.57 5.83
CA MET A 163 8.62 14.06 4.61
C MET A 163 7.63 13.72 3.49
N GLN A 164 6.35 13.52 3.78
CA GLN A 164 5.34 13.18 2.75
C GLN A 164 5.21 14.24 1.64
N LYS A 165 5.58 15.48 1.91
CA LYS A 165 5.37 16.62 0.99
C LYS A 165 6.66 17.15 0.37
N THR A 166 7.81 16.62 0.74
CA THR A 166 9.13 17.20 0.39
C THR A 166 10.09 16.23 -0.30
N GLY A 167 9.56 15.21 -0.99
CA GLY A 167 10.39 14.22 -1.68
C GLY A 167 9.80 12.82 -1.53
N PRO A 168 10.61 11.75 -1.57
CA PRO A 168 10.14 10.40 -1.33
C PRO A 168 9.47 10.28 0.05
N THR A 169 8.29 9.67 0.07
CA THR A 169 7.53 9.47 1.31
C THR A 169 8.25 8.52 2.26
N PRO A 170 7.93 8.51 3.57
CA PRO A 170 8.46 7.53 4.51
C PRO A 170 8.28 6.07 4.06
N ASP A 171 7.15 5.72 3.43
CA ASP A 171 6.91 4.40 2.86
C ASP A 171 7.89 4.09 1.71
N GLN A 172 8.10 5.03 0.79
CA GLN A 172 9.07 4.85 -0.31
C GLN A 172 10.51 4.72 0.20
N LYS A 173 10.87 5.49 1.23
CA LYS A 173 12.20 5.40 1.87
C LYS A 173 12.37 4.08 2.62
N LEU A 174 11.32 3.61 3.30
CA LEU A 174 11.31 2.32 3.97
C LEU A 174 11.55 1.18 2.97
N ARG A 175 10.76 1.14 1.88
CA ARG A 175 10.93 0.11 0.84
C ARG A 175 12.32 0.12 0.24
N ARG A 176 12.88 1.30 -0.01
CA ARG A 176 14.27 1.41 -0.44
C ARG A 176 15.23 0.79 0.58
N ALA A 177 15.16 1.21 1.86
CA ALA A 177 16.05 0.71 2.91
C ALA A 177 15.93 -0.80 3.10
N MET A 178 14.71 -1.36 2.96
CA MET A 178 14.50 -2.81 3.01
C MET A 178 15.25 -3.52 1.87
N TYR A 179 15.17 -2.99 0.65
CA TYR A 179 15.80 -3.64 -0.50
C TYR A 179 17.32 -3.39 -0.56
N ASP A 180 17.84 -2.33 0.05
CA ASP A 180 19.29 -2.12 0.22
C ASP A 180 19.94 -3.29 1.00
N ALA A 181 19.17 -4.00 1.83
CA ALA A 181 19.60 -5.19 2.55
C ALA A 181 19.77 -6.46 1.69
N VAL A 182 19.22 -6.47 0.47
CA VAL A 182 19.34 -7.61 -0.46
C VAL A 182 20.71 -7.54 -1.15
N PRO A 183 21.60 -8.52 -0.94
CA PRO A 183 22.95 -8.48 -1.49
C PRO A 183 22.97 -8.74 -3.00
N GLU A 184 24.06 -8.35 -3.63
CA GLU A 184 24.37 -8.83 -4.97
C GLU A 184 24.74 -10.31 -4.90
N ARG A 185 24.06 -11.12 -5.71
CA ARG A 185 24.32 -12.55 -5.89
C ARG A 185 24.46 -12.88 -7.38
N GLU A 186 25.00 -14.04 -7.71
CA GLU A 186 25.03 -14.52 -9.07
C GLU A 186 23.60 -14.62 -9.62
N ALA A 187 23.39 -14.11 -10.85
CA ALA A 187 22.07 -14.12 -11.48
C ALA A 187 21.68 -15.53 -11.90
N ASP A 188 20.53 -15.98 -11.49
CA ASP A 188 19.90 -17.19 -11.98
C ASP A 188 18.98 -16.85 -13.18
N PRO A 189 19.33 -17.25 -14.40
CA PRO A 189 18.53 -16.93 -15.58
C PRO A 189 17.12 -17.51 -15.55
N GLU A 190 16.86 -18.53 -14.74
CA GLU A 190 15.54 -19.15 -14.57
C GLU A 190 14.78 -18.57 -13.38
N CYS A 191 15.22 -17.42 -12.84
CA CYS A 191 14.60 -16.77 -11.69
C CYS A 191 14.28 -15.30 -11.97
N VAL A 192 13.05 -14.90 -11.66
CA VAL A 192 12.58 -13.51 -11.61
C VAL A 192 12.28 -13.17 -10.16
N THR A 193 12.67 -11.97 -9.72
CA THR A 193 12.36 -11.48 -8.38
C THR A 193 11.35 -10.36 -8.43
N ALA A 194 10.22 -10.51 -7.71
CA ALA A 194 9.23 -9.47 -7.53
C ALA A 194 9.38 -8.79 -6.16
N MET A 195 9.46 -7.46 -6.18
CA MET A 195 9.60 -6.62 -5.00
C MET A 195 8.63 -5.43 -5.08
N GLY A 196 8.37 -4.78 -3.94
CA GLY A 196 7.61 -3.52 -3.90
C GLY A 196 6.16 -3.67 -3.49
N SER A 197 5.57 -4.85 -3.59
CA SER A 197 4.24 -5.18 -3.05
C SER A 197 4.33 -5.66 -1.60
N ASP A 198 3.24 -5.52 -0.85
CA ASP A 198 3.07 -6.12 0.47
C ASP A 198 2.46 -7.52 0.38
N PHE A 199 1.98 -7.92 -0.79
CA PHE A 199 1.32 -9.19 -1.06
C PHE A 199 2.02 -9.94 -2.19
N VAL A 200 1.98 -11.26 -2.10
CA VAL A 200 2.37 -12.13 -3.20
C VAL A 200 1.37 -12.01 -4.35
N LEU A 201 1.81 -12.25 -5.57
CA LEU A 201 0.91 -12.39 -6.70
C LEU A 201 0.07 -13.66 -6.55
N ASP A 202 -1.20 -13.60 -6.93
CA ASP A 202 -2.03 -14.80 -7.01
C ASP A 202 -1.40 -15.80 -7.99
N GLU A 203 -1.44 -17.08 -7.66
CA GLU A 203 -0.91 -18.14 -8.56
C GLU A 203 -1.61 -18.15 -9.92
N SER A 204 -2.85 -17.68 -9.98
CA SER A 204 -3.65 -17.54 -11.21
C SER A 204 -3.34 -16.26 -12.00
N ALA A 205 -2.64 -15.28 -11.40
CA ALA A 205 -2.28 -14.03 -12.07
C ALA A 205 -1.49 -14.30 -13.35
N ASP A 206 -1.73 -13.51 -14.38
CA ASP A 206 -1.17 -13.76 -15.71
C ASP A 206 0.36 -13.76 -15.71
N ILE A 207 1.01 -12.91 -14.89
CA ILE A 207 2.47 -12.96 -14.69
C ILE A 207 2.89 -14.35 -14.21
N CYS A 208 2.26 -14.91 -13.20
CA CYS A 208 2.60 -16.22 -12.63
C CYS A 208 2.40 -17.33 -13.68
N ARG A 209 1.32 -17.24 -14.46
CA ARG A 209 1.01 -18.18 -15.53
C ARG A 209 2.04 -18.10 -16.67
N ILE A 210 2.46 -16.90 -17.07
CA ILE A 210 3.49 -16.68 -18.10
C ILE A 210 4.83 -17.23 -17.62
N LEU A 211 5.27 -16.89 -16.42
CA LEU A 211 6.53 -17.37 -15.85
C LEU A 211 6.55 -18.90 -15.76
N LYS A 212 5.49 -19.50 -15.23
CA LYS A 212 5.34 -20.97 -15.13
C LYS A 212 5.38 -21.65 -16.51
N LYS A 213 4.72 -21.07 -17.52
CA LYS A 213 4.69 -21.60 -18.90
C LYS A 213 6.07 -21.58 -19.55
N ASN A 214 6.95 -20.69 -19.10
CA ASN A 214 8.32 -20.56 -19.58
C ASN A 214 9.37 -21.24 -18.67
N GLY A 215 8.94 -21.98 -17.65
CA GLY A 215 9.83 -22.68 -16.72
C GLY A 215 10.61 -21.75 -15.76
N ILE A 216 10.14 -20.51 -15.59
CA ILE A 216 10.82 -19.48 -14.79
C ILE A 216 10.22 -19.45 -13.38
N ARG A 217 11.08 -19.46 -12.38
CA ARG A 217 10.71 -19.35 -10.97
C ARG A 217 10.47 -17.90 -10.60
N LEU A 218 9.43 -17.64 -9.80
CA LEU A 218 9.17 -16.34 -9.19
C LEU A 218 9.59 -16.38 -7.72
N ARG A 219 10.45 -15.45 -7.31
CA ARG A 219 10.73 -15.14 -5.92
C ARG A 219 10.05 -13.82 -5.57
N GLU A 220 9.40 -13.77 -4.43
CA GLU A 220 8.64 -12.59 -4.02
C GLU A 220 9.03 -12.17 -2.60
N ALA A 221 9.29 -10.88 -2.42
CA ALA A 221 9.67 -10.34 -1.12
C ALA A 221 8.65 -10.69 -0.01
N PRO A 222 7.32 -10.60 -0.23
CA PRO A 222 6.35 -10.97 0.79
C PRO A 222 6.27 -12.48 1.09
N ALA A 223 6.84 -13.33 0.24
CA ALA A 223 6.87 -14.79 0.45
C ALA A 223 8.03 -15.24 1.33
N CYS A 224 9.03 -14.39 1.56
CA CYS A 224 10.22 -14.72 2.33
C CYS A 224 9.88 -14.95 3.80
N LYS A 225 10.29 -16.10 4.33
CA LYS A 225 10.04 -16.49 5.74
C LYS A 225 11.28 -16.40 6.61
N THR A 226 12.46 -16.49 6.00
CA THR A 226 13.77 -16.43 6.68
C THR A 226 14.62 -15.31 6.09
N TRP A 227 15.61 -14.86 6.83
CA TRP A 227 16.59 -13.89 6.36
C TRP A 227 17.33 -14.40 5.11
N GLU A 228 17.64 -15.68 5.05
CA GLU A 228 18.29 -16.28 3.88
C GLU A 228 17.38 -16.26 2.64
N ASP A 229 16.09 -16.56 2.80
CA ASP A 229 15.11 -16.39 1.70
C ASP A 229 15.11 -14.93 1.20
N TYR A 230 15.14 -13.98 2.13
CA TYR A 230 15.15 -12.56 1.79
C TYR A 230 16.44 -12.15 1.07
N GLN A 231 17.58 -12.65 1.50
CA GLN A 231 18.88 -12.45 0.85
C GLN A 231 18.89 -13.06 -0.56
N SER A 232 18.20 -14.19 -0.77
CA SER A 232 18.13 -14.86 -2.07
C SER A 232 17.34 -14.09 -3.13
N LEU A 233 16.63 -13.01 -2.77
CA LEU A 233 16.02 -12.09 -3.73
C LEU A 233 17.05 -11.46 -4.68
N GLY A 234 18.33 -11.40 -4.29
CA GLY A 234 19.43 -10.93 -5.12
C GLY A 234 19.80 -11.85 -6.28
N GLU A 235 19.26 -13.07 -6.36
CA GLU A 235 19.54 -14.05 -7.41
C GLU A 235 18.72 -13.82 -8.69
N GLY A 236 17.64 -13.04 -8.63
CA GLY A 236 16.80 -12.81 -9.82
C GLY A 236 17.54 -12.19 -10.98
N SER A 237 17.39 -12.77 -12.19
CA SER A 237 17.94 -12.23 -13.42
C SER A 237 17.19 -11.01 -13.94
N LEU A 238 15.93 -10.86 -13.55
CA LEU A 238 15.04 -9.75 -13.83
C LEU A 238 14.36 -9.32 -12.52
N ILE A 239 14.26 -8.01 -12.26
CA ILE A 239 13.54 -7.46 -11.12
C ILE A 239 12.22 -6.85 -11.57
N LEU A 240 11.14 -7.33 -10.98
CA LEU A 240 9.77 -6.98 -11.28
C LEU A 240 9.15 -6.15 -10.13
N ASN A 241 8.40 -5.12 -10.47
CA ASN A 241 7.57 -4.39 -9.53
C ASN A 241 6.16 -4.16 -10.10
N CYS A 242 5.15 -4.57 -9.34
CA CYS A 242 3.74 -4.42 -9.72
C CYS A 242 3.01 -3.37 -8.88
N TYR A 243 3.65 -2.78 -7.87
CA TYR A 243 3.00 -1.86 -6.95
C TYR A 243 3.63 -0.46 -7.01
N PRO A 244 2.83 0.61 -7.30
CA PRO A 244 3.38 1.94 -7.54
C PRO A 244 4.24 2.51 -6.40
N ALA A 245 3.88 2.27 -5.13
CA ALA A 245 4.66 2.77 -3.99
C ALA A 245 6.05 2.11 -3.89
N GLY A 246 6.21 0.89 -4.42
CA GLY A 246 7.48 0.18 -4.45
C GLY A 246 8.44 0.66 -5.53
N LYS A 247 7.93 1.30 -6.60
CA LYS A 247 8.72 1.63 -7.81
C LYS A 247 10.04 2.32 -7.50
N PHE A 248 10.01 3.34 -6.65
CA PHE A 248 11.20 4.13 -6.30
C PHE A 248 12.33 3.28 -5.71
N GLY A 249 12.03 2.47 -4.68
CA GLY A 249 13.04 1.64 -4.01
C GLY A 249 13.49 0.46 -4.87
N VAL A 250 12.55 -0.18 -5.58
CA VAL A 250 12.85 -1.37 -6.41
C VAL A 250 13.69 -1.00 -7.64
N GLN A 251 13.41 0.16 -8.27
CA GLN A 251 14.22 0.63 -9.39
C GLN A 251 15.67 0.89 -8.96
N GLN A 252 15.88 1.56 -7.83
CA GLN A 252 17.22 1.80 -7.31
C GLN A 252 17.94 0.49 -6.95
N GLN A 253 17.20 -0.49 -6.42
CA GLN A 253 17.74 -1.80 -6.15
C GLN A 253 18.18 -2.52 -7.42
N ALA A 254 17.38 -2.47 -8.47
CA ALA A 254 17.72 -3.08 -9.76
C ALA A 254 18.98 -2.44 -10.36
N GLU A 255 19.09 -1.11 -10.30
CA GLU A 255 20.28 -0.37 -10.72
C GLU A 255 21.53 -0.80 -9.93
N ARG A 256 21.41 -0.92 -8.60
CA ARG A 256 22.51 -1.35 -7.72
C ARG A 256 22.98 -2.78 -8.03
N LEU A 257 22.05 -3.67 -8.32
CA LEU A 257 22.34 -5.08 -8.64
C LEU A 257 22.72 -5.28 -10.13
N GLY A 258 22.71 -4.22 -10.97
CA GLY A 258 22.95 -4.33 -12.41
C GLY A 258 21.94 -5.24 -13.10
N ARG A 259 20.69 -5.28 -12.66
CA ARG A 259 19.61 -6.11 -13.20
C ARG A 259 18.64 -5.30 -14.04
N PRO A 260 18.06 -5.88 -15.11
CA PRO A 260 16.92 -5.30 -15.78
C PRO A 260 15.76 -5.05 -14.79
N PHE A 261 15.08 -3.93 -14.96
CA PHE A 261 13.92 -3.54 -14.15
C PHE A 261 12.68 -3.47 -15.02
N LEU A 262 11.61 -4.13 -14.59
CA LEU A 262 10.31 -4.09 -15.24
C LEU A 262 9.23 -3.62 -14.27
N TYR A 263 8.57 -2.52 -14.62
CA TYR A 263 7.45 -1.96 -13.86
C TYR A 263 6.14 -2.28 -14.57
N LEU A 264 5.31 -3.11 -13.93
CA LEU A 264 4.02 -3.57 -14.42
C LEU A 264 2.93 -3.26 -13.38
N PRO A 265 2.42 -2.01 -13.33
CA PRO A 265 1.56 -1.54 -12.23
C PRO A 265 0.15 -2.15 -12.22
N GLY A 266 -0.11 -3.17 -12.99
CA GLY A 266 -1.45 -3.72 -13.16
C GLY A 266 -2.40 -2.75 -13.88
N SER A 267 -3.44 -3.26 -14.50
CA SER A 267 -4.43 -2.44 -15.21
C SER A 267 -5.80 -3.11 -15.24
N PHE A 268 -6.82 -2.30 -15.52
CA PHE A 268 -8.18 -2.71 -15.86
C PHE A 268 -8.53 -2.42 -17.32
N ASP A 269 -7.51 -2.11 -18.13
CA ASP A 269 -7.63 -1.85 -19.57
C ASP A 269 -6.95 -2.99 -20.35
N TYR A 270 -7.67 -3.62 -21.25
CA TYR A 270 -7.19 -4.82 -21.96
C TYR A 270 -5.95 -4.56 -22.82
N GLU A 271 -5.89 -3.41 -23.51
CA GLU A 271 -4.75 -3.07 -24.36
C GLU A 271 -3.49 -2.78 -23.51
N GLU A 272 -3.69 -2.16 -22.35
CA GLU A 272 -2.59 -1.90 -21.42
C GLU A 272 -2.06 -3.21 -20.80
N ILE A 273 -2.97 -4.14 -20.42
CA ILE A 273 -2.57 -5.48 -19.91
C ILE A 273 -1.76 -6.23 -20.98
N GLU A 274 -2.28 -6.30 -22.21
CA GLU A 274 -1.59 -6.95 -23.33
C GLU A 274 -0.20 -6.33 -23.56
N THR A 275 -0.09 -5.01 -23.50
CA THR A 275 1.18 -4.29 -23.65
C THR A 275 2.16 -4.66 -22.53
N GLN A 276 1.68 -4.72 -21.28
CA GLN A 276 2.51 -5.10 -20.14
C GLN A 276 2.99 -6.57 -20.25
N GLU A 277 2.13 -7.49 -20.71
CA GLU A 277 2.51 -8.88 -20.95
C GLU A 277 3.55 -9.00 -22.08
N LYS A 278 3.43 -8.22 -23.15
CA LYS A 278 4.42 -8.19 -24.24
C LYS A 278 5.79 -7.73 -23.72
N TYR A 279 5.84 -6.67 -22.90
CA TYR A 279 7.11 -6.22 -22.31
C TYR A 279 7.74 -7.29 -21.40
N LEU A 280 6.93 -8.00 -20.62
CA LEU A 280 7.41 -9.12 -19.82
C LEU A 280 8.04 -10.20 -20.74
N LEU A 281 7.33 -10.62 -21.77
CA LEU A 281 7.82 -11.66 -22.70
C LEU A 281 9.08 -11.24 -23.46
N GLU A 282 9.19 -9.98 -23.88
CA GLU A 282 10.39 -9.45 -24.55
C GLU A 282 11.62 -9.55 -23.64
N LEU A 283 11.49 -9.19 -22.37
CA LEU A 283 12.59 -9.29 -21.41
C LEU A 283 12.91 -10.74 -21.06
N LEU A 284 11.91 -11.59 -20.90
CA LEU A 284 12.13 -13.02 -20.68
C LEU A 284 12.83 -13.69 -21.88
N ASP A 285 12.50 -13.31 -23.12
CA ASP A 285 13.18 -13.83 -24.31
C ASP A 285 14.66 -13.45 -24.33
N GLN A 286 14.98 -12.21 -23.97
CA GLN A 286 16.36 -11.71 -23.93
C GLN A 286 17.22 -12.38 -22.85
N HIS A 287 16.63 -12.72 -21.70
CA HIS A 287 17.37 -13.18 -20.52
C HIS A 287 17.23 -14.67 -20.22
N SER A 288 16.16 -15.31 -20.67
CA SER A 288 15.82 -16.69 -20.30
C SER A 288 15.29 -17.53 -21.48
N GLY A 289 15.18 -16.97 -22.69
CA GLY A 289 14.63 -17.66 -23.87
C GLY A 289 13.12 -17.91 -23.79
N GLY A 290 12.40 -17.21 -22.90
CA GLY A 290 10.96 -17.40 -22.66
C GLY A 290 10.09 -16.64 -23.65
N LYS A 291 9.32 -17.37 -24.52
CA LYS A 291 8.48 -16.79 -25.59
C LYS A 291 6.99 -17.10 -25.49
N ASN A 292 6.59 -17.91 -24.52
CA ASN A 292 5.24 -18.45 -24.46
C ASN A 292 4.29 -17.54 -23.71
N GLY A 293 3.58 -16.67 -24.44
CA GLY A 293 2.51 -15.80 -23.89
C GLY A 293 1.19 -16.51 -23.68
N LEU A 294 0.20 -15.77 -23.21
CA LEU A 294 -1.19 -16.21 -23.09
C LEU A 294 -1.93 -15.98 -24.44
N ASP A 295 -3.06 -16.63 -24.59
CA ASP A 295 -3.99 -16.37 -25.69
C ASP A 295 -4.90 -15.19 -25.31
N ILE A 296 -4.53 -14.00 -25.75
CA ILE A 296 -5.15 -12.72 -25.37
C ILE A 296 -6.64 -12.69 -25.72
N GLU A 297 -7.01 -13.18 -26.93
CA GLU A 297 -8.43 -13.19 -27.34
C GLU A 297 -9.28 -14.07 -26.39
N THR A 298 -8.75 -15.22 -26.02
CA THR A 298 -9.40 -16.11 -25.04
C THR A 298 -9.49 -15.47 -23.66
N GLU A 299 -8.44 -14.79 -23.19
CA GLU A 299 -8.46 -14.14 -21.87
C GLU A 299 -9.45 -12.97 -21.84
N ILE A 300 -9.50 -12.12 -22.89
CA ILE A 300 -10.49 -11.04 -23.02
C ILE A 300 -11.92 -11.62 -23.00
N ARG A 301 -12.18 -12.66 -23.81
CA ARG A 301 -13.51 -13.29 -23.85
C ARG A 301 -13.96 -13.78 -22.48
N LYS A 302 -13.07 -14.41 -21.71
CA LYS A 302 -13.35 -14.84 -20.34
C LYS A 302 -13.65 -13.66 -19.39
N CYS A 303 -12.97 -12.53 -19.54
CA CYS A 303 -13.25 -11.32 -18.78
C CYS A 303 -14.66 -10.80 -19.10
N GLU A 304 -15.00 -10.68 -20.40
CA GLU A 304 -16.32 -10.23 -20.86
C GLU A 304 -17.45 -11.13 -20.33
N GLU A 305 -17.27 -12.45 -20.41
CA GLU A 305 -18.23 -13.43 -19.88
C GLU A 305 -18.44 -13.25 -18.36
N THR A 306 -17.32 -13.08 -17.61
CA THR A 306 -17.36 -12.93 -16.16
C THR A 306 -18.01 -11.60 -15.74
N LEU A 307 -17.64 -10.51 -16.40
CA LEU A 307 -18.20 -9.17 -16.14
C LEU A 307 -19.69 -9.11 -16.50
N SER A 308 -20.08 -9.70 -17.63
CA SER A 308 -21.50 -9.80 -18.03
C SER A 308 -22.31 -10.58 -17.01
N TYR A 309 -21.81 -11.72 -16.55
CA TYR A 309 -22.47 -12.51 -15.52
C TYR A 309 -22.59 -11.74 -14.20
N ALA A 310 -21.49 -11.08 -13.76
CA ALA A 310 -21.52 -10.26 -12.56
C ALA A 310 -22.52 -9.10 -12.66
N HIS A 311 -22.58 -8.42 -13.80
CA HIS A 311 -23.55 -7.36 -14.05
C HIS A 311 -24.99 -7.89 -14.00
N GLN A 312 -25.27 -9.06 -14.59
CA GLN A 312 -26.60 -9.68 -14.56
C GLN A 312 -27.09 -9.92 -13.12
N ILE A 313 -26.22 -10.30 -12.21
CA ILE A 313 -26.56 -10.59 -10.81
C ILE A 313 -26.64 -9.31 -9.96
N ILE A 314 -25.67 -8.40 -10.10
CA ILE A 314 -25.59 -7.16 -9.30
C ILE A 314 -26.64 -6.15 -9.79
N GLY A 315 -26.94 -6.11 -11.08
CA GLY A 315 -27.94 -5.26 -11.70
C GLY A 315 -27.70 -3.79 -11.43
N ASP A 316 -28.80 -3.07 -11.15
CA ASP A 316 -28.80 -1.62 -10.87
C ASP A 316 -28.31 -1.27 -9.44
N THR A 317 -27.76 -2.22 -8.68
CA THR A 317 -27.24 -1.94 -7.35
C THR A 317 -26.10 -0.92 -7.44
N PRO A 318 -26.17 0.19 -6.66
CA PRO A 318 -25.10 1.18 -6.65
C PRO A 318 -23.77 0.56 -6.19
N VAL A 319 -22.72 0.80 -6.99
CA VAL A 319 -21.35 0.42 -6.69
C VAL A 319 -20.57 1.65 -6.25
N VAL A 320 -19.72 1.50 -5.25
CA VAL A 320 -18.75 2.51 -4.81
C VAL A 320 -17.37 1.88 -4.74
N VAL A 321 -16.36 2.60 -5.22
CA VAL A 321 -14.98 2.09 -5.32
C VAL A 321 -14.07 2.93 -4.46
N ASP A 322 -13.04 2.34 -3.85
CA ASP A 322 -11.99 3.12 -3.18
C ASP A 322 -10.56 2.71 -3.61
N TYR A 323 -9.64 3.64 -3.37
CA TYR A 323 -8.23 3.49 -3.74
C TYR A 323 -7.47 2.46 -2.91
N LEU A 324 -8.01 2.07 -1.74
CA LEU A 324 -7.38 1.01 -0.93
C LEU A 324 -7.51 -0.36 -1.60
N PHE A 325 -8.65 -0.61 -2.27
CA PHE A 325 -8.84 -1.87 -2.98
C PHE A 325 -7.72 -2.10 -4.01
N HIS A 326 -7.46 -1.10 -4.83
CA HIS A 326 -6.42 -1.16 -5.85
C HIS A 326 -5.84 0.24 -6.11
N PRO A 327 -4.53 0.40 -6.41
CA PRO A 327 -3.91 1.69 -6.69
C PRO A 327 -4.50 2.43 -7.90
N ARG A 328 -5.30 1.74 -8.73
CA ARG A 328 -5.95 2.28 -9.93
C ARG A 328 -7.48 2.23 -9.84
N PRO A 329 -8.10 2.96 -8.89
CA PRO A 329 -9.55 2.95 -8.68
C PRO A 329 -10.34 3.55 -9.86
N LEU A 330 -9.75 4.49 -10.60
CA LEU A 330 -10.40 5.09 -11.78
C LEU A 330 -10.40 4.12 -12.96
N GLY A 331 -9.35 3.31 -13.14
CA GLY A 331 -9.30 2.24 -14.14
C GLY A 331 -10.41 1.21 -13.91
N LEU A 332 -10.54 0.73 -12.67
CA LEU A 332 -11.66 -0.14 -12.30
C LEU A 332 -13.02 0.53 -12.53
N THR A 333 -13.15 1.80 -12.17
CA THR A 333 -14.38 2.55 -12.37
C THR A 333 -14.74 2.65 -13.86
N LYS A 334 -13.77 2.93 -14.74
CA LYS A 334 -13.98 2.95 -16.20
C LYS A 334 -14.48 1.59 -16.67
N LEU A 335 -13.80 0.50 -16.29
CA LEU A 335 -14.19 -0.86 -16.66
C LEU A 335 -15.63 -1.15 -16.25
N LEU A 336 -15.99 -0.89 -15.00
CA LEU A 336 -17.33 -1.17 -14.48
C LEU A 336 -18.42 -0.33 -15.18
N LEU A 337 -18.18 0.97 -15.39
CA LEU A 337 -19.14 1.85 -16.08
C LEU A 337 -19.36 1.43 -17.53
N THR A 338 -18.31 1.03 -18.26
CA THR A 338 -18.42 0.57 -19.65
C THR A 338 -19.14 -0.78 -19.77
N HIS A 339 -19.18 -1.58 -18.67
CA HIS A 339 -19.94 -2.83 -18.59
C HIS A 339 -21.31 -2.68 -17.91
N GLY A 340 -21.83 -1.44 -17.80
CA GLY A 340 -23.19 -1.17 -17.35
C GLY A 340 -23.40 -1.07 -15.84
N PHE A 341 -22.38 -1.34 -15.01
CA PHE A 341 -22.52 -1.21 -13.57
C PHE A 341 -22.80 0.24 -13.14
N GLN A 342 -23.60 0.40 -12.09
CA GLN A 342 -24.01 1.70 -11.57
C GLN A 342 -22.98 2.26 -10.58
N VAL A 343 -21.77 2.64 -11.06
CA VAL A 343 -20.75 3.24 -10.20
C VAL A 343 -21.16 4.66 -9.83
N ARG A 344 -21.44 4.88 -8.53
CA ARG A 344 -21.97 6.14 -8.00
C ARG A 344 -20.86 7.10 -7.57
N SER A 345 -19.79 6.57 -6.99
CA SER A 345 -18.67 7.38 -6.48
C SER A 345 -17.37 6.61 -6.33
N VAL A 346 -16.26 7.36 -6.35
CA VAL A 346 -14.93 6.85 -6.09
C VAL A 346 -14.34 7.60 -4.88
N PHE A 347 -13.87 6.86 -3.89
CA PHE A 347 -13.17 7.37 -2.71
C PHE A 347 -11.68 7.43 -3.00
N LEU A 348 -11.11 8.62 -3.05
CA LEU A 348 -9.68 8.85 -3.32
C LEU A 348 -9.27 10.27 -2.89
N ASP A 349 -7.99 10.48 -2.64
CA ASP A 349 -7.44 11.79 -2.26
C ASP A 349 -6.39 12.30 -3.25
N SER A 350 -5.81 11.39 -4.04
CA SER A 350 -4.89 11.67 -5.14
C SER A 350 -5.13 10.70 -6.29
N ILE A 351 -4.66 11.07 -7.46
CA ILE A 351 -4.77 10.27 -8.69
C ILE A 351 -3.36 9.95 -9.15
N SER A 352 -3.07 8.67 -9.35
CA SER A 352 -1.74 8.23 -9.78
C SER A 352 -1.43 8.70 -11.20
N PRO A 353 -0.14 8.89 -11.56
CA PRO A 353 0.24 9.22 -12.93
C PRO A 353 -0.27 8.23 -13.97
N GLU A 354 -0.35 6.95 -13.61
CA GLU A 354 -0.84 5.85 -14.45
C GLU A 354 -2.33 5.99 -14.80
N GLU A 355 -3.10 6.76 -14.02
CA GLU A 355 -4.53 6.98 -14.26
C GLU A 355 -4.85 8.31 -14.95
N LYS A 356 -3.85 9.05 -15.40
CA LYS A 356 -4.05 10.39 -15.99
C LYS A 356 -5.04 10.38 -17.16
N GLU A 357 -4.85 9.47 -18.10
CA GLU A 357 -5.70 9.39 -19.30
C GLU A 357 -7.11 8.92 -18.95
N VAL A 358 -7.23 7.94 -18.08
CA VAL A 358 -8.51 7.44 -17.56
C VAL A 358 -9.27 8.55 -16.82
N PHE A 359 -8.58 9.37 -16.03
CA PHE A 359 -9.20 10.51 -15.35
C PHE A 359 -9.83 11.49 -16.34
N PHE A 360 -9.11 11.89 -17.38
CA PHE A 360 -9.65 12.81 -18.40
C PHE A 360 -10.79 12.18 -19.18
N TRP A 361 -10.68 10.89 -19.54
CA TRP A 361 -11.75 10.17 -20.20
C TRP A 361 -13.03 10.10 -19.34
N LEU A 362 -12.92 9.78 -18.06
CA LEU A 362 -14.06 9.78 -17.13
C LEU A 362 -14.64 11.19 -16.93
N LYS A 363 -13.79 12.22 -16.89
CA LYS A 363 -14.21 13.61 -16.76
C LYS A 363 -15.06 14.07 -17.94
N GLU A 364 -14.78 13.60 -19.14
CA GLU A 364 -15.51 13.88 -20.37
C GLU A 364 -16.81 13.06 -20.47
N ASN A 365 -16.72 11.75 -20.27
CA ASN A 365 -17.83 10.83 -20.52
C ASN A 365 -18.78 10.66 -19.33
N TYR A 366 -18.28 10.82 -18.09
CA TYR A 366 -19.06 10.69 -16.85
C TYR A 366 -18.89 11.91 -15.93
N PRO A 367 -19.17 13.13 -16.39
CA PRO A 367 -18.86 14.38 -15.67
C PRO A 367 -19.55 14.52 -14.30
N LYS A 368 -20.59 13.72 -14.05
CA LYS A 368 -21.34 13.67 -12.78
C LYS A 368 -20.86 12.58 -11.83
N LEU A 369 -19.84 11.79 -12.19
CA LEU A 369 -19.22 10.85 -11.27
C LEU A 369 -18.69 11.62 -10.06
N LYS A 370 -19.01 11.13 -8.85
CA LYS A 370 -18.58 11.77 -7.62
C LYS A 370 -17.21 11.25 -7.20
N LEU A 371 -16.29 12.16 -6.89
CA LEU A 371 -15.07 11.88 -6.16
C LEU A 371 -15.28 12.27 -4.70
N ILE A 372 -14.87 11.42 -3.77
CA ILE A 372 -15.06 11.60 -2.32
C ILE A 372 -13.70 11.49 -1.65
N SER A 373 -13.31 12.53 -0.91
CA SER A 373 -12.09 12.51 -0.10
C SER A 373 -12.23 11.54 1.06
N THR A 374 -11.14 10.87 1.43
CA THR A 374 -11.11 10.01 2.62
C THR A 374 -10.41 10.66 3.81
N VAL A 375 -9.59 11.68 3.57
CA VAL A 375 -8.76 12.34 4.60
C VAL A 375 -9.26 13.73 5.04
N ARG A 376 -10.29 14.28 4.39
CA ARG A 376 -10.85 15.56 4.82
C ARG A 376 -11.40 15.48 6.25
N PRO A 377 -11.16 16.49 7.13
CA PRO A 377 -11.62 16.47 8.53
C PRO A 377 -13.14 16.28 8.66
N GLU A 378 -13.90 16.76 7.69
CA GLU A 378 -15.35 16.63 7.63
C GLU A 378 -15.83 15.18 7.48
N MET A 379 -14.99 14.29 6.97
CA MET A 379 -15.30 12.86 6.84
C MET A 379 -15.52 12.18 8.20
N ARG A 380 -14.95 12.73 9.28
CA ARG A 380 -15.17 12.25 10.65
C ARG A 380 -16.66 12.24 11.05
N VAL A 381 -17.43 13.17 10.53
CA VAL A 381 -18.85 13.36 10.88
C VAL A 381 -19.80 13.05 9.72
N ARG A 382 -19.28 12.46 8.65
CA ARG A 382 -20.10 12.04 7.51
C ARG A 382 -21.10 10.96 7.94
N PRO A 383 -22.42 11.15 7.67
CA PRO A 383 -23.42 10.12 7.93
C PRO A 383 -23.12 8.84 7.16
N ARG A 384 -23.21 7.68 7.83
CA ARG A 384 -22.95 6.35 7.26
C ARG A 384 -24.23 5.56 6.97
N GLN A 385 -25.37 6.21 6.96
CA GLN A 385 -26.65 5.55 6.75
C GLN A 385 -27.12 5.70 5.32
N HIS A 386 -27.54 4.61 4.70
CA HIS A 386 -28.22 4.57 3.42
C HIS A 386 -29.54 3.86 3.50
N SER A 387 -30.44 4.25 2.59
CA SER A 387 -31.59 3.42 2.20
C SER A 387 -31.17 2.52 1.04
N GLY A 388 -31.26 1.22 1.21
CA GLY A 388 -31.01 0.24 0.17
C GLY A 388 -29.60 -0.36 0.19
N LYS A 389 -29.41 -1.37 -0.65
CA LYS A 389 -28.14 -2.12 -0.80
C LYS A 389 -27.14 -1.29 -1.61
N ILE A 390 -25.87 -1.26 -1.15
CA ILE A 390 -24.73 -0.71 -1.87
C ILE A 390 -23.66 -1.78 -1.88
N LEU A 391 -23.00 -1.98 -3.02
CA LEU A 391 -21.82 -2.80 -3.13
C LEU A 391 -20.58 -1.88 -3.04
N ALA A 392 -19.78 -2.05 -1.99
CA ALA A 392 -18.55 -1.31 -1.81
C ALA A 392 -17.34 -2.16 -2.22
N VAL A 393 -16.51 -1.62 -3.12
CA VAL A 393 -15.26 -2.25 -3.53
C VAL A 393 -14.12 -1.55 -2.80
N GLY A 394 -13.77 -2.06 -1.62
CA GLY A 394 -12.75 -1.55 -0.73
C GLY A 394 -13.25 -1.14 0.66
N GLN A 395 -12.32 -1.10 1.60
CA GLN A 395 -12.60 -0.90 3.03
C GLN A 395 -13.10 0.50 3.38
N LYS A 396 -12.50 1.57 2.79
CA LYS A 396 -12.94 2.96 3.06
C LYS A 396 -14.30 3.24 2.44
N ALA A 397 -14.56 2.71 1.25
CA ALA A 397 -15.88 2.80 0.63
C ALA A 397 -16.93 2.13 1.53
N ALA A 398 -16.67 0.93 2.05
CA ALA A 398 -17.55 0.24 3.00
C ALA A 398 -17.76 1.06 4.26
N TRP A 399 -16.68 1.52 4.90
CA TRP A 399 -16.73 2.28 6.15
C TRP A 399 -17.53 3.59 6.03
N PHE A 400 -17.19 4.41 5.03
CA PHE A 400 -17.83 5.73 4.86
C PHE A 400 -19.25 5.66 4.32
N THR A 401 -19.62 4.56 3.71
CA THR A 401 -21.00 4.32 3.26
C THR A 401 -21.82 3.51 4.27
N GLY A 402 -21.21 2.80 5.20
CA GLY A 402 -21.89 1.86 6.08
C GLY A 402 -22.41 0.63 5.34
N SER A 403 -21.83 0.33 4.16
CA SER A 403 -22.23 -0.84 3.39
C SER A 403 -21.84 -2.13 4.11
N ARG A 404 -22.76 -3.07 4.14
CA ARG A 404 -22.52 -4.43 4.64
C ARG A 404 -22.10 -5.40 3.54
N ASN A 405 -22.29 -5.03 2.30
CA ASN A 405 -21.87 -5.79 1.13
C ASN A 405 -20.60 -5.17 0.56
N PHE A 406 -19.42 -5.69 0.92
CA PHE A 406 -18.17 -5.09 0.49
C PHE A 406 -17.05 -6.11 0.25
N VAL A 407 -16.20 -5.76 -0.71
CA VAL A 407 -14.94 -6.46 -0.94
C VAL A 407 -13.91 -5.96 0.07
N ASN A 408 -13.45 -6.88 0.92
CA ASN A 408 -12.46 -6.59 1.96
C ASN A 408 -11.05 -6.94 1.44
N MET A 409 -10.48 -6.04 0.65
CA MET A 409 -9.15 -6.18 0.07
C MET A 409 -8.42 -4.84 0.10
N VAL A 410 -7.10 -4.87 0.16
CA VAL A 410 -6.21 -3.70 0.08
C VAL A 410 -5.09 -3.93 -0.93
N GLN A 411 -4.61 -2.84 -1.54
CA GLN A 411 -3.42 -2.81 -2.41
C GLN A 411 -3.45 -3.78 -3.61
N GLY A 412 -4.62 -4.23 -4.03
CA GLY A 412 -4.79 -5.18 -5.12
C GLY A 412 -4.62 -6.65 -4.72
N GLY A 413 -4.12 -6.96 -3.49
CA GLY A 413 -4.09 -8.32 -2.91
C GLY A 413 -3.51 -9.39 -3.84
N GLY A 414 -2.52 -9.07 -4.67
CA GLY A 414 -1.93 -10.02 -5.63
C GLY A 414 -2.64 -10.15 -6.98
N LEU A 415 -3.76 -9.46 -7.19
CA LEU A 415 -4.49 -9.46 -8.45
C LEU A 415 -3.69 -8.77 -9.56
N TRP A 416 -3.57 -9.42 -10.72
CA TRP A 416 -2.89 -8.83 -11.86
C TRP A 416 -3.38 -9.42 -13.20
N GLY A 417 -3.46 -8.57 -14.23
CA GLY A 417 -3.78 -8.96 -15.59
C GLY A 417 -5.27 -9.25 -15.84
N PHE A 418 -5.56 -10.02 -16.87
CA PHE A 418 -6.92 -10.46 -17.22
C PHE A 418 -7.53 -11.31 -16.09
N ASP A 419 -6.71 -12.14 -15.43
CA ASP A 419 -7.16 -12.89 -14.27
C ASP A 419 -7.57 -11.97 -13.12
N GLY A 420 -6.82 -10.91 -12.89
CA GLY A 420 -7.15 -9.89 -11.89
C GLY A 420 -8.51 -9.24 -12.11
N ILE A 421 -8.89 -9.00 -13.37
CA ILE A 421 -10.24 -8.50 -13.72
C ILE A 421 -11.31 -9.53 -13.37
N ARG A 422 -11.11 -10.81 -13.75
CA ARG A 422 -12.06 -11.89 -13.44
C ARG A 422 -12.24 -12.09 -11.93
N ARG A 423 -11.13 -12.12 -11.20
CA ARG A 423 -11.16 -12.26 -9.74
C ARG A 423 -11.83 -11.07 -9.07
N THR A 424 -11.61 -9.83 -9.56
CA THR A 424 -12.33 -8.64 -9.08
C THR A 424 -13.83 -8.81 -9.24
N ALA A 425 -14.30 -9.25 -10.41
CA ALA A 425 -15.74 -9.49 -10.63
C ALA A 425 -16.29 -10.59 -9.73
N GLN A 426 -15.54 -11.67 -9.49
CA GLN A 426 -15.92 -12.75 -8.56
C GLN A 426 -16.03 -12.25 -7.11
N LEU A 427 -15.03 -11.50 -6.63
CA LEU A 427 -15.04 -10.86 -5.31
C LEU A 427 -16.24 -9.93 -5.12
N MET A 428 -16.60 -9.20 -6.18
CA MET A 428 -17.80 -8.35 -6.17
C MET A 428 -19.08 -9.18 -6.04
N LEU A 429 -19.18 -10.35 -6.70
CA LEU A 429 -20.31 -11.27 -6.58
C LEU A 429 -20.39 -11.88 -5.16
N GLU A 430 -19.26 -12.32 -4.61
CA GLU A 430 -19.18 -12.83 -3.25
C GLU A 430 -19.66 -11.77 -2.25
N ALA A 431 -19.10 -10.56 -2.34
CA ALA A 431 -19.47 -9.44 -1.49
C ALA A 431 -20.94 -9.02 -1.67
N PHE A 432 -21.48 -9.13 -2.88
CA PHE A 432 -22.90 -8.84 -3.15
C PHE A 432 -23.83 -9.81 -2.44
N ASN A 433 -23.46 -11.10 -2.35
CA ASN A 433 -24.28 -12.15 -1.76
C ASN A 433 -24.09 -12.30 -0.25
N GLU A 434 -22.98 -11.80 0.31
CA GLU A 434 -22.64 -11.92 1.71
C GLU A 434 -22.66 -10.58 2.42
N GLU A 435 -23.29 -10.52 3.61
CA GLU A 435 -23.21 -9.34 4.47
C GLU A 435 -22.11 -9.49 5.51
N LYS A 436 -21.31 -8.43 5.66
CA LYS A 436 -20.24 -8.30 6.64
C LYS A 436 -20.46 -7.06 7.51
N ALA A 437 -19.93 -7.07 8.72
CA ALA A 437 -20.02 -5.91 9.60
C ALA A 437 -18.85 -4.94 9.29
N PRO A 438 -19.11 -3.72 8.78
CA PRO A 438 -18.02 -2.77 8.54
C PRO A 438 -17.29 -2.34 9.82
N GLU A 439 -17.89 -2.54 11.00
CA GLU A 439 -17.28 -2.34 12.30
C GLU A 439 -16.10 -3.29 12.54
N ASP A 440 -16.11 -4.48 11.97
CA ASP A 440 -15.00 -5.45 12.09
C ASP A 440 -13.72 -4.94 11.45
N LEU A 441 -13.82 -4.03 10.45
CA LEU A 441 -12.67 -3.37 9.83
C LEU A 441 -11.83 -2.52 10.81
N ILE A 442 -12.40 -2.13 11.96
CA ILE A 442 -11.67 -1.41 13.01
C ILE A 442 -10.95 -2.39 13.94
N VAL A 443 -11.56 -3.54 14.20
CA VAL A 443 -11.07 -4.52 15.18
C VAL A 443 -9.96 -5.39 14.58
N ARG A 444 -10.06 -5.70 13.30
CA ARG A 444 -9.10 -6.56 12.58
C ARG A 444 -8.18 -5.73 11.69
N LYS A 445 -7.37 -4.87 12.32
CA LYS A 445 -6.47 -4.00 11.54
C LYS A 445 -5.22 -4.71 11.02
N GLY A 446 -4.81 -5.84 11.50
CA GLY A 446 -3.59 -6.55 11.15
C GLY A 446 -3.17 -6.36 9.69
N TRP A 447 -2.98 -7.39 8.93
CA TRP A 447 -2.84 -7.29 7.48
C TRP A 447 -4.12 -6.80 6.77
N GLY A 448 -5.23 -6.69 7.51
CA GLY A 448 -6.37 -5.82 7.24
C GLY A 448 -7.39 -6.34 6.24
N CYS A 449 -7.16 -7.45 5.58
CA CYS A 449 -8.14 -8.02 4.65
C CYS A 449 -8.21 -9.56 4.74
N GLU A 450 -9.33 -10.13 4.32
CA GLU A 450 -9.54 -11.58 4.33
C GLU A 450 -8.69 -12.31 3.28
N SER A 451 -8.27 -11.60 2.25
CA SER A 451 -7.36 -12.11 1.22
C SER A 451 -5.88 -12.09 1.64
N CYS A 452 -5.57 -11.57 2.84
CA CYS A 452 -4.21 -11.40 3.33
C CYS A 452 -3.86 -12.36 4.48
N ILE A 453 -4.70 -13.34 4.75
CA ILE A 453 -4.54 -14.32 5.83
C ILE A 453 -4.09 -15.66 5.24
#